data_9f228461a1ea62e0770aa925afe2dd8c
#
_entry.id   9f228461a1ea62e0770aa925afe2dd8c
#
_cell.length_a   1.000
_cell.length_b   1.000
_cell.length_c   1.000
_cell.angle_alpha   90.00
_cell.angle_beta   90.00
_cell.angle_gamma   90.00
#
_symmetry.space_group_name_H-M   'P 1'
#
loop_
_entity.id
_entity.type
_entity.pdbx_description
1 polymer ?
#
loop_
_entity_poly.entity_id
_entity_poly.type
_entity_poly.pdbx_seq_one_letter_code
_entity_poly.pdbx_strand_id
1 'polypeptide(L)'
;MPRTTGSVAATRTSGVDKARIEAAVTELLCAIGEDPSRPGLLSTPERVADAYGEFFSGVGVDPLVHLAHPISGDSGGELVLLRNIEFRSICEHHLLPFLGVAHIAYAPADSIVGLGSLARVVDTVASRPQLQERLTEEIADALNDGLAPRGVLVVTDAVHGCVTARGVQQVRSSTVTVASRGTLSDPLERAEVMALIGQAEGLNRA
;
A
#
# COMPACT_ATOMS: atom_id res chain seq x y z
N MET A 1 -31.23 -25.61 10.64
CA MET A 1 -31.75 -24.24 10.62
C MET A 1 -30.97 -23.46 9.61
N PRO A 2 -31.53 -22.92 8.53
CA PRO A 2 -30.79 -22.18 7.50
C PRO A 2 -30.41 -20.79 8.06
N ARG A 3 -29.14 -20.43 7.92
CA ARG A 3 -28.65 -19.08 8.18
C ARG A 3 -29.10 -18.17 7.04
N THR A 4 -30.02 -17.25 7.32
CA THR A 4 -30.37 -16.17 6.41
C THR A 4 -29.22 -15.16 6.36
N THR A 5 -28.42 -15.22 5.29
CA THR A 5 -27.47 -14.17 4.95
C THR A 5 -28.25 -13.00 4.37
N GLY A 6 -28.62 -12.05 5.22
CA GLY A 6 -29.11 -10.75 4.77
C GLY A 6 -27.95 -10.01 4.09
N SER A 7 -27.98 -9.90 2.77
CA SER A 7 -27.13 -9.00 2.00
C SER A 7 -27.50 -7.57 2.33
N VAL A 8 -26.71 -6.92 3.18
CA VAL A 8 -26.74 -5.47 3.34
C VAL A 8 -26.08 -4.89 2.09
N ALA A 9 -26.87 -4.49 1.12
CA ALA A 9 -26.39 -3.69 0.00
C ALA A 9 -25.93 -2.33 0.57
N ALA A 10 -24.64 -2.22 0.86
CA ALA A 10 -24.05 -0.95 1.25
C ALA A 10 -24.09 -0.01 0.05
N THR A 11 -24.88 1.04 0.15
CA THR A 11 -24.80 2.20 -0.75
C THR A 11 -23.36 2.73 -0.61
N ARG A 12 -22.54 2.58 -1.67
CA ARG A 12 -21.17 3.10 -1.69
C ARG A 12 -21.26 4.63 -1.69
N THR A 13 -21.15 5.25 -0.52
CA THR A 13 -20.81 6.67 -0.39
C THR A 13 -19.32 6.81 -0.72
N SER A 14 -18.96 7.80 -1.53
CA SER A 14 -17.55 8.11 -1.79
C SER A 14 -16.95 8.64 -0.49
N GLY A 15 -15.99 7.90 0.06
CA GLY A 15 -15.27 8.29 1.28
C GLY A 15 -15.62 7.44 2.51
N VAL A 16 -14.83 7.64 3.55
CA VAL A 16 -14.96 6.94 4.84
C VAL A 16 -16.07 7.58 5.67
N ASP A 17 -17.09 6.78 6.05
CA ASP A 17 -18.19 7.20 6.94
C ASP A 17 -17.74 7.07 8.40
N LYS A 18 -17.18 8.14 8.95
CA LYS A 18 -16.65 8.17 10.32
C LYS A 18 -17.71 7.84 11.37
N ALA A 19 -18.92 8.36 11.24
CA ALA A 19 -19.99 8.11 12.22
C ALA A 19 -20.36 6.62 12.29
N ARG A 20 -20.38 5.93 11.15
CA ARG A 20 -20.61 4.48 11.14
C ARG A 20 -19.45 3.70 11.73
N ILE A 21 -18.21 4.15 11.51
CA ILE A 21 -17.02 3.53 12.13
C ILE A 21 -17.07 3.71 13.65
N GLU A 22 -17.36 4.90 14.16
CA GLU A 22 -17.51 5.15 15.59
C GLU A 22 -18.52 4.22 16.24
N ALA A 23 -19.70 4.06 15.63
CA ALA A 23 -20.73 3.14 16.11
C ALA A 23 -20.23 1.69 16.10
N ALA A 24 -19.55 1.27 15.04
CA ALA A 24 -19.00 -0.08 14.93
C ALA A 24 -17.89 -0.35 15.96
N VAL A 25 -17.03 0.63 16.24
CA VAL A 25 -15.99 0.52 17.26
C VAL A 25 -16.57 0.47 18.65
N THR A 26 -17.62 1.25 18.93
CA THR A 26 -18.34 1.19 20.20
C THR A 26 -18.91 -0.22 20.44
N GLU A 27 -19.57 -0.79 19.43
CA GLU A 27 -20.10 -2.16 19.50
C GLU A 27 -18.98 -3.20 19.65
N LEU A 28 -17.84 -3.01 18.95
CA LEU A 28 -16.68 -3.89 19.11
C LEU A 28 -16.15 -3.89 20.54
N LEU A 29 -16.07 -2.72 21.19
CA LEU A 29 -15.64 -2.59 22.59
C LEU A 29 -16.59 -3.36 23.52
N CYS A 30 -17.90 -3.22 23.33
CA CYS A 30 -18.89 -4.00 24.06
C CYS A 30 -18.74 -5.51 23.83
N ALA A 31 -18.53 -5.91 22.56
CA ALA A 31 -18.44 -7.32 22.17
C ALA A 31 -17.20 -8.03 22.75
N ILE A 32 -16.11 -7.31 22.99
CA ILE A 32 -14.91 -7.86 23.68
C ILE A 32 -15.02 -7.81 25.21
N GLY A 33 -16.15 -7.31 25.77
CA GLY A 33 -16.42 -7.24 27.20
C GLY A 33 -15.90 -5.98 27.88
N GLU A 34 -15.55 -4.93 27.14
CA GLU A 34 -15.12 -3.64 27.70
C GLU A 34 -16.30 -2.67 27.87
N ASP A 35 -16.13 -1.72 28.79
CA ASP A 35 -17.08 -0.62 29.00
C ASP A 35 -16.63 0.60 28.17
N PRO A 36 -17.30 0.93 27.06
CA PRO A 36 -16.95 2.07 26.23
C PRO A 36 -17.16 3.43 26.94
N SER A 37 -17.92 3.45 28.06
CA SER A 37 -18.19 4.67 28.83
C SER A 37 -17.09 5.01 29.83
N ARG A 38 -16.16 4.11 30.12
CA ARG A 38 -15.06 4.40 31.04
C ARG A 38 -14.12 5.49 30.50
N PRO A 39 -13.53 6.35 31.35
CA PRO A 39 -12.79 7.54 30.92
C PRO A 39 -11.71 7.28 29.88
N GLY A 40 -11.01 6.14 29.93
CA GLY A 40 -9.94 5.79 28.99
C GLY A 40 -10.43 5.41 27.59
N LEU A 41 -11.71 5.08 27.41
CA LEU A 41 -12.29 4.64 26.13
C LEU A 41 -13.28 5.62 25.51
N LEU A 42 -13.69 6.69 26.22
CA LEU A 42 -14.69 7.64 25.75
C LEU A 42 -14.40 8.22 24.36
N SER A 43 -13.13 8.51 24.05
CA SER A 43 -12.72 9.04 22.75
C SER A 43 -12.13 7.99 21.80
N THR A 44 -12.13 6.71 22.16
CA THR A 44 -11.55 5.67 21.32
C THR A 44 -12.31 5.49 20.00
N PRO A 45 -13.67 5.46 19.98
CA PRO A 45 -14.40 5.35 18.72
C PRO A 45 -14.08 6.44 17.72
N GLU A 46 -14.06 7.70 18.17
CA GLU A 46 -13.69 8.87 17.34
C GLU A 46 -12.26 8.76 16.79
N ARG A 47 -11.29 8.45 17.66
CA ARG A 47 -9.87 8.31 17.27
C ARG A 47 -9.64 7.18 16.27
N VAL A 48 -10.35 6.07 16.41
CA VAL A 48 -10.29 4.96 15.45
C VAL A 48 -10.91 5.38 14.13
N ALA A 49 -12.03 6.10 14.15
CA ALA A 49 -12.67 6.60 12.94
C ALA A 49 -11.76 7.58 12.19
N ASP A 50 -11.05 8.45 12.89
CA ASP A 50 -10.06 9.37 12.31
C ASP A 50 -8.90 8.60 11.68
N ALA A 51 -8.30 7.67 12.39
CA ALA A 51 -7.22 6.83 11.88
C ALA A 51 -7.64 6.03 10.64
N TYR A 52 -8.87 5.51 10.61
CA TYR A 52 -9.40 4.79 9.46
C TYR A 52 -9.69 5.73 8.28
N GLY A 53 -10.03 7.00 8.55
CA GLY A 53 -10.08 8.03 7.52
C GLY A 53 -8.75 8.20 6.78
N GLU A 54 -7.63 8.12 7.49
CA GLU A 54 -6.29 8.16 6.91
C GLU A 54 -5.92 6.85 6.22
N PHE A 55 -6.09 5.70 6.89
CA PHE A 55 -5.71 4.39 6.35
C PHE A 55 -6.48 3.99 5.10
N PHE A 56 -7.67 4.51 4.90
CA PHE A 56 -8.52 4.17 3.77
C PHE A 56 -8.79 5.35 2.83
N SER A 57 -7.95 6.38 2.88
CA SER A 57 -8.05 7.57 2.02
C SER A 57 -7.92 7.26 0.52
N GLY A 58 -7.25 6.17 0.16
CA GLY A 58 -7.09 5.71 -1.22
C GLY A 58 -8.25 4.88 -1.79
N VAL A 59 -9.28 4.55 -0.96
CA VAL A 59 -10.43 3.77 -1.44
C VAL A 59 -11.22 4.56 -2.47
N GLY A 60 -11.31 4.01 -3.69
CA GLY A 60 -12.01 4.65 -4.81
C GLY A 60 -11.24 5.78 -5.50
N VAL A 61 -10.00 6.05 -5.09
CA VAL A 61 -9.11 7.01 -5.75
C VAL A 61 -8.32 6.30 -6.84
N ASP A 62 -8.28 6.86 -8.05
CA ASP A 62 -7.46 6.36 -9.14
C ASP A 62 -6.00 6.82 -8.94
N PRO A 63 -5.01 5.92 -8.80
CA PRO A 63 -3.61 6.31 -8.64
C PRO A 63 -3.03 7.02 -9.87
N LEU A 64 -3.63 6.88 -11.05
CA LEU A 64 -3.20 7.53 -12.29
C LEU A 64 -3.27 9.07 -12.21
N VAL A 65 -4.09 9.62 -11.33
CA VAL A 65 -4.17 11.09 -11.13
C VAL A 65 -2.83 11.71 -10.74
N HIS A 66 -1.94 10.93 -10.11
CA HIS A 66 -0.61 11.39 -9.72
C HIS A 66 0.40 11.38 -10.88
N LEU A 67 0.06 10.72 -11.98
CA LEU A 67 0.90 10.58 -13.18
C LEU A 67 0.41 11.44 -14.35
N ALA A 68 -0.67 12.22 -14.18
CA ALA A 68 -1.32 12.98 -15.22
C ALA A 68 -0.45 14.12 -15.83
N HIS A 69 0.65 14.48 -15.20
CA HIS A 69 1.54 15.55 -15.65
C HIS A 69 2.99 15.05 -15.85
N PRO A 70 3.23 14.17 -16.83
CA PRO A 70 4.58 13.73 -17.15
C PRO A 70 5.40 14.87 -17.71
N ILE A 71 6.70 14.83 -17.49
CA ILE A 71 7.67 15.77 -18.05
C ILE A 71 8.17 15.16 -19.35
N SER A 72 7.74 15.72 -20.47
CA SER A 72 8.25 15.33 -21.78
C SER A 72 9.63 15.95 -22.03
N GLY A 73 10.54 15.20 -22.64
CA GLY A 73 11.87 15.67 -22.97
C GLY A 73 12.72 14.55 -23.52
N ASP A 74 13.94 14.90 -23.91
CA ASP A 74 14.95 13.93 -24.37
C ASP A 74 15.43 13.09 -23.18
N SER A 75 14.52 12.26 -22.69
CA SER A 75 14.70 11.39 -21.53
C SER A 75 15.35 10.06 -21.94
N GLY A 76 16.41 10.13 -22.76
CA GLY A 76 17.26 8.99 -23.10
C GLY A 76 17.94 8.33 -21.89
N GLY A 77 17.33 8.45 -20.70
CA GLY A 77 17.78 7.82 -19.48
C GLY A 77 17.60 6.30 -19.54
N GLU A 78 18.60 5.56 -19.07
CA GLU A 78 18.56 4.11 -19.05
C GLU A 78 17.56 3.59 -18.01
N LEU A 79 17.60 4.13 -16.80
CA LEU A 79 16.79 3.68 -15.68
C LEU A 79 16.58 4.80 -14.64
N VAL A 80 15.38 4.91 -14.10
CA VAL A 80 15.08 5.69 -12.90
C VAL A 80 14.78 4.72 -11.77
N LEU A 81 15.50 4.83 -10.66
CA LEU A 81 15.30 4.01 -9.46
C LEU A 81 15.05 4.91 -8.25
N LEU A 82 13.85 4.84 -7.67
CA LEU A 82 13.50 5.44 -6.40
C LEU A 82 13.36 4.34 -5.33
N ARG A 83 14.12 4.47 -4.24
CA ARG A 83 14.20 3.45 -3.20
C ARG A 83 13.64 3.96 -1.87
N ASN A 84 13.30 3.00 -0.99
CA ASN A 84 12.90 3.26 0.40
C ASN A 84 11.69 4.21 0.50
N ILE A 85 10.70 4.03 -0.36
CA ILE A 85 9.41 4.71 -0.25
C ILE A 85 8.67 4.01 0.90
N GLU A 86 8.62 4.64 2.05
CA GLU A 86 7.87 4.10 3.19
C GLU A 86 6.39 4.03 2.88
N PHE A 87 5.74 2.96 3.28
CA PHE A 87 4.30 2.81 3.20
C PHE A 87 3.72 2.10 4.42
N ARG A 88 2.47 2.38 4.69
CA ARG A 88 1.62 1.65 5.62
C ARG A 88 0.35 1.20 4.90
N SER A 89 -0.11 0.01 5.19
CA SER A 89 -1.36 -0.51 4.64
C SER A 89 -2.09 -1.38 5.65
N ILE A 90 -3.32 -1.72 5.36
CA ILE A 90 -4.16 -2.56 6.22
C ILE A 90 -4.46 -3.87 5.50
N CYS A 91 -4.03 -4.98 6.13
CA CYS A 91 -4.28 -6.31 5.61
C CYS A 91 -5.79 -6.59 5.54
N GLU A 92 -6.30 -6.93 4.35
CA GLU A 92 -7.74 -7.18 4.15
C GLU A 92 -8.28 -8.37 4.91
N HIS A 93 -7.42 -9.36 5.26
CA HIS A 93 -7.85 -10.57 5.97
C HIS A 93 -8.17 -10.34 7.45
N HIS A 94 -7.46 -9.41 8.09
CA HIS A 94 -7.53 -9.26 9.55
C HIS A 94 -7.74 -7.82 10.01
N LEU A 95 -7.74 -6.84 9.10
CA LEU A 95 -7.71 -5.40 9.38
C LEU A 95 -6.57 -4.99 10.34
N LEU A 96 -5.45 -5.72 10.28
CA LEU A 96 -4.23 -5.38 11.01
C LEU A 96 -3.24 -4.69 10.08
N PRO A 97 -2.44 -3.74 10.58
CA PRO A 97 -1.49 -3.02 9.74
C PRO A 97 -0.32 -3.90 9.28
N PHE A 98 0.20 -3.58 8.11
CA PHE A 98 1.54 -3.96 7.69
C PHE A 98 2.28 -2.72 7.20
N LEU A 99 3.57 -2.65 7.52
CA LEU A 99 4.42 -1.51 7.26
C LEU A 99 5.66 -1.97 6.54
N GLY A 100 6.11 -1.17 5.60
CA GLY A 100 7.26 -1.56 4.81
C GLY A 100 7.80 -0.45 3.93
N VAL A 101 8.64 -0.86 3.00
CA VAL A 101 9.22 0.00 1.99
C VAL A 101 8.92 -0.53 0.59
N ALA A 102 8.72 0.39 -0.34
CA ALA A 102 8.64 0.09 -1.76
C ALA A 102 9.86 0.65 -2.48
N HIS A 103 10.33 -0.10 -3.47
CA HIS A 103 11.35 0.34 -4.42
C HIS A 103 10.73 0.31 -5.80
N ILE A 104 10.85 1.39 -6.55
CA ILE A 104 10.30 1.55 -7.89
C ILE A 104 11.43 1.82 -8.86
N ALA A 105 11.57 0.96 -9.85
CA ALA A 105 12.41 1.21 -11.00
C ALA A 105 11.55 1.27 -12.26
N TYR A 106 11.85 2.21 -13.16
CA TYR A 106 11.26 2.22 -14.49
C TYR A 106 12.27 2.70 -15.54
N ALA A 107 12.20 2.13 -16.72
CA ALA A 107 12.97 2.54 -17.89
C ALA A 107 12.11 3.51 -18.71
N PRO A 108 12.39 4.83 -18.70
CA PRO A 108 11.58 5.81 -19.42
C PRO A 108 11.53 5.52 -20.93
N ALA A 109 10.39 5.80 -21.57
CA ALA A 109 10.28 5.95 -23.03
C ALA A 109 10.42 7.44 -23.38
N ASP A 110 9.30 8.13 -23.57
CA ASP A 110 9.28 9.52 -24.03
C ASP A 110 9.10 10.55 -22.91
N SER A 111 8.90 10.08 -21.68
CA SER A 111 8.59 10.95 -20.54
C SER A 111 9.07 10.40 -19.21
N ILE A 112 9.31 11.31 -18.27
CA ILE A 112 9.57 11.00 -16.86
C ILE A 112 8.51 11.67 -16.00
N VAL A 113 8.46 11.28 -14.73
CA VAL A 113 7.56 11.89 -13.74
C VAL A 113 8.34 12.38 -12.54
N GLY A 114 7.81 13.39 -11.86
CA GLY A 114 8.40 13.86 -10.60
C GLY A 114 8.45 12.76 -9.54
N LEU A 115 9.56 12.62 -8.83
CA LEU A 115 9.78 11.55 -7.84
C LEU A 115 8.68 11.50 -6.77
N GLY A 116 8.16 12.67 -6.36
CA GLY A 116 7.04 12.75 -5.43
C GLY A 116 5.73 12.14 -5.96
N SER A 117 5.55 12.05 -7.27
CA SER A 117 4.38 11.39 -7.88
C SER A 117 4.43 9.88 -7.69
N LEU A 118 5.64 9.28 -7.78
CA LEU A 118 5.82 7.85 -7.53
C LEU A 118 5.43 7.50 -6.08
N ALA A 119 5.88 8.31 -5.11
CA ALA A 119 5.50 8.12 -3.71
C ALA A 119 3.99 8.26 -3.48
N ARG A 120 3.33 9.21 -4.16
CA ARG A 120 1.87 9.36 -4.08
C ARG A 120 1.10 8.19 -4.69
N VAL A 121 1.60 7.58 -5.76
CA VAL A 121 1.02 6.33 -6.30
C VAL A 121 1.06 5.23 -5.25
N VAL A 122 2.24 5.01 -4.61
CA VAL A 122 2.39 4.03 -3.53
C VAL A 122 1.42 4.30 -2.39
N ASP A 123 1.36 5.54 -1.89
CA ASP A 123 0.47 5.92 -0.79
C ASP A 123 -1.01 5.70 -1.13
N THR A 124 -1.45 6.09 -2.33
CA THR A 124 -2.85 5.89 -2.76
C THR A 124 -3.22 4.42 -2.85
N VAL A 125 -2.33 3.57 -3.39
CA VAL A 125 -2.58 2.13 -3.51
C VAL A 125 -2.50 1.44 -2.15
N ALA A 126 -1.59 1.87 -1.28
CA ALA A 126 -1.43 1.34 0.07
C ALA A 126 -2.58 1.74 1.01
N SER A 127 -3.17 2.92 0.82
CA SER A 127 -4.26 3.44 1.67
C SER A 127 -5.62 2.80 1.35
N ARG A 128 -5.64 1.45 1.28
CA ARG A 128 -6.81 0.60 1.02
C ARG A 128 -6.67 -0.68 1.84
N PRO A 129 -7.76 -1.48 2.03
CA PRO A 129 -7.59 -2.86 2.44
C PRO A 129 -6.81 -3.62 1.35
N GLN A 130 -5.63 -4.18 1.69
CA GLN A 130 -4.72 -4.76 0.71
C GLN A 130 -4.19 -6.15 1.10
N LEU A 131 -3.74 -6.87 0.07
CA LEU A 131 -2.73 -7.91 0.15
C LEU A 131 -1.43 -7.33 -0.39
N GLN A 132 -0.30 -7.67 0.18
CA GLN A 132 1.00 -7.12 -0.27
C GLN A 132 1.28 -7.48 -1.74
N GLU A 133 0.94 -8.68 -2.16
CA GLU A 133 1.09 -9.15 -3.53
C GLU A 133 0.30 -8.25 -4.50
N ARG A 134 -0.97 -8.00 -4.18
CA ARG A 134 -1.83 -7.14 -5.00
C ARG A 134 -1.38 -5.68 -4.96
N LEU A 135 -0.97 -5.17 -3.80
CA LEU A 135 -0.40 -3.82 -3.68
C LEU A 135 0.77 -3.64 -4.65
N THR A 136 1.69 -4.60 -4.70
CA THR A 136 2.88 -4.55 -5.56
C THR A 136 2.49 -4.56 -7.04
N GLU A 137 1.55 -5.41 -7.43
CA GLU A 137 1.03 -5.50 -8.80
C GLU A 137 0.28 -4.22 -9.21
N GLU A 138 -0.62 -3.69 -8.35
CA GLU A 138 -1.37 -2.46 -8.64
C GLU A 138 -0.46 -1.24 -8.80
N ILE A 139 0.63 -1.15 -8.03
CA ILE A 139 1.63 -0.09 -8.22
C ILE A 139 2.32 -0.24 -9.58
N ALA A 140 2.74 -1.47 -9.94
CA ALA A 140 3.40 -1.72 -11.21
C ALA A 140 2.46 -1.43 -12.40
N ASP A 141 1.19 -1.82 -12.31
CA ASP A 141 0.18 -1.53 -13.33
C ASP A 141 -0.07 -0.03 -13.48
N ALA A 142 -0.23 0.71 -12.36
CA ALA A 142 -0.44 2.14 -12.41
C ALA A 142 0.73 2.88 -13.10
N LEU A 143 1.97 2.46 -12.84
CA LEU A 143 3.15 3.05 -13.48
C LEU A 143 3.23 2.67 -14.96
N ASN A 144 2.94 1.42 -15.30
CA ASN A 144 2.93 0.94 -16.67
C ASN A 144 1.88 1.68 -17.52
N ASP A 145 0.67 1.81 -16.98
CA ASP A 145 -0.46 2.42 -17.71
C ASP A 145 -0.35 3.95 -17.74
N GLY A 146 0.14 4.57 -16.66
CA GLY A 146 0.22 6.02 -16.55
C GLY A 146 1.42 6.66 -17.26
N LEU A 147 2.54 5.93 -17.42
CA LEU A 147 3.78 6.46 -18.01
C LEU A 147 4.14 5.79 -19.35
N ALA A 148 3.52 4.65 -19.68
CA ALA A 148 3.89 3.83 -20.84
C ALA A 148 5.42 3.66 -20.99
N PRO A 149 6.15 3.27 -19.93
CA PRO A 149 7.60 3.16 -19.98
C PRO A 149 8.01 1.88 -20.74
N ARG A 150 9.29 1.76 -21.07
CA ARG A 150 9.82 0.52 -21.66
C ARG A 150 9.77 -0.67 -20.71
N GLY A 151 9.84 -0.42 -19.40
CA GLY A 151 9.74 -1.44 -18.35
C GLY A 151 9.52 -0.84 -16.98
N VAL A 152 8.93 -1.63 -16.09
CA VAL A 152 8.70 -1.30 -14.67
C VAL A 152 9.13 -2.49 -13.81
N LEU A 153 9.73 -2.19 -12.67
CA LEU A 153 9.96 -3.13 -11.58
C LEU A 153 9.55 -2.49 -10.26
N VAL A 154 8.68 -3.15 -9.51
CA VAL A 154 8.30 -2.77 -8.16
C VAL A 154 8.67 -3.89 -7.20
N VAL A 155 9.35 -3.53 -6.13
CA VAL A 155 9.70 -4.45 -5.04
C VAL A 155 9.17 -3.85 -3.75
N THR A 156 8.43 -4.62 -2.97
CA THR A 156 8.00 -4.21 -1.63
C THR A 156 8.50 -5.19 -0.59
N ASP A 157 8.98 -4.69 0.54
CA ASP A 157 9.37 -5.47 1.72
C ASP A 157 8.60 -4.95 2.92
N ALA A 158 7.84 -5.81 3.60
CA ALA A 158 6.98 -5.40 4.69
C ALA A 158 6.87 -6.41 5.83
N VAL A 159 6.65 -5.87 7.02
CA VAL A 159 6.37 -6.63 8.25
C VAL A 159 4.87 -6.58 8.54
N HIS A 160 4.26 -7.75 8.75
CA HIS A 160 2.83 -7.92 8.88
C HIS A 160 2.38 -8.09 10.33
N GLY A 161 1.54 -7.18 10.84
CA GLY A 161 0.95 -7.29 12.17
C GLY A 161 0.15 -8.58 12.40
N CYS A 162 -0.47 -9.13 11.36
CA CYS A 162 -1.19 -10.39 11.44
C CYS A 162 -0.29 -11.63 11.66
N VAL A 163 1.01 -11.50 11.37
CA VAL A 163 2.03 -12.54 11.57
C VAL A 163 2.85 -12.31 12.84
N THR A 164 3.14 -11.03 13.16
CA THR A 164 4.03 -10.68 14.27
C THR A 164 3.29 -10.55 15.61
N ALA A 165 2.07 -9.99 15.62
CA ALA A 165 1.35 -9.66 16.83
C ALA A 165 0.43 -10.79 17.33
N ARG A 166 0.15 -11.80 16.53
CA ARG A 166 -0.73 -12.92 16.85
C ARG A 166 -0.32 -14.20 16.10
N GLY A 167 -1.03 -15.30 16.36
CA GLY A 167 -0.80 -16.58 15.67
C GLY A 167 0.61 -17.11 15.90
N VAL A 168 1.39 -17.22 14.82
CA VAL A 168 2.75 -17.79 14.85
C VAL A 168 3.81 -16.85 15.44
N GLN A 169 3.49 -15.59 15.63
CA GLN A 169 4.33 -14.57 16.30
C GLN A 169 5.77 -14.48 15.76
N GLN A 170 5.92 -14.51 14.44
CA GLN A 170 7.22 -14.40 13.77
C GLN A 170 7.68 -12.94 13.68
N VAL A 171 8.21 -12.39 14.78
CA VAL A 171 8.56 -10.97 14.93
C VAL A 171 9.69 -10.47 14.04
N ARG A 172 10.51 -11.39 13.48
CA ARG A 172 11.65 -11.06 12.60
C ARG A 172 11.38 -11.34 11.12
N SER A 173 10.19 -11.88 10.79
CA SER A 173 9.87 -12.17 9.40
C SER A 173 9.43 -10.91 8.68
N SER A 174 9.92 -10.74 7.46
CA SER A 174 9.35 -9.83 6.48
C SER A 174 8.93 -10.62 5.24
N THR A 175 8.09 -10.01 4.44
CA THR A 175 7.63 -10.55 3.16
C THR A 175 8.12 -9.63 2.05
N VAL A 176 8.78 -10.22 1.04
CA VAL A 176 9.20 -9.48 -0.15
C VAL A 176 8.32 -9.92 -1.32
N THR A 177 7.72 -8.96 -2.02
CA THR A 177 6.97 -9.20 -3.25
C THR A 177 7.53 -8.37 -4.39
N VAL A 178 7.45 -8.90 -5.60
CA VAL A 178 8.06 -8.32 -6.80
C VAL A 178 7.05 -8.37 -7.95
N ALA A 179 6.87 -7.25 -8.63
CA ALA A 179 6.09 -7.15 -9.85
C ALA A 179 6.92 -6.47 -10.95
N SER A 180 6.84 -6.96 -12.19
CA SER A 180 7.59 -6.41 -13.31
C SER A 180 6.74 -6.31 -14.57
N ARG A 181 7.06 -5.33 -15.44
CA ARG A 181 6.41 -5.11 -16.74
C ARG A 181 7.48 -4.76 -17.78
N GLY A 182 7.17 -5.01 -19.05
CA GLY A 182 8.03 -4.64 -20.17
C GLY A 182 9.43 -5.26 -20.10
N THR A 183 10.46 -4.49 -20.42
CA THR A 183 11.87 -4.96 -20.47
C THR A 183 12.37 -5.47 -19.11
N LEU A 184 11.91 -4.86 -18.01
CA LEU A 184 12.31 -5.28 -16.65
C LEU A 184 11.68 -6.61 -16.21
N SER A 185 10.90 -7.27 -17.06
CA SER A 185 10.49 -8.66 -16.89
C SER A 185 11.58 -9.66 -17.34
N ASP A 186 12.57 -9.20 -18.11
CA ASP A 186 13.74 -10.04 -18.43
C ASP A 186 14.52 -10.37 -17.16
N PRO A 187 14.90 -11.64 -16.94
CA PRO A 187 15.58 -12.06 -15.72
C PRO A 187 16.92 -11.36 -15.48
N LEU A 188 17.68 -11.01 -16.53
CA LEU A 188 18.99 -10.38 -16.42
C LEU A 188 18.82 -8.91 -16.03
N GLU A 189 18.00 -8.15 -16.77
CA GLU A 189 17.71 -6.73 -16.44
C GLU A 189 17.13 -6.60 -15.04
N ARG A 190 16.21 -7.48 -14.66
CA ARG A 190 15.64 -7.50 -13.31
C ARG A 190 16.71 -7.76 -12.24
N ALA A 191 17.63 -8.70 -12.47
CA ALA A 191 18.70 -9.01 -11.51
C ALA A 191 19.64 -7.82 -11.29
N GLU A 192 19.95 -7.05 -12.33
CA GLU A 192 20.77 -5.84 -12.22
C GLU A 192 20.09 -4.77 -11.34
N VAL A 193 18.79 -4.53 -11.53
CA VAL A 193 18.03 -3.59 -10.70
C VAL A 193 17.94 -4.08 -9.25
N MET A 194 17.69 -5.37 -9.04
CA MET A 194 17.68 -5.98 -7.68
C MET A 194 19.02 -5.80 -6.98
N ALA A 195 20.14 -5.91 -7.69
CA ALA A 195 21.47 -5.66 -7.13
C ALA A 195 21.65 -4.19 -6.69
N LEU A 196 21.14 -3.23 -7.47
CA LEU A 196 21.16 -1.81 -7.09
C LEU A 196 20.31 -1.51 -5.86
N ILE A 197 19.18 -2.22 -5.67
CA ILE A 197 18.35 -2.12 -4.47
C ILE A 197 19.13 -2.63 -3.26
N GLY A 198 19.74 -3.82 -3.33
CA GLY A 198 20.45 -4.46 -2.22
C GLY A 198 21.74 -3.76 -1.79
N GLN A 199 22.49 -3.15 -2.72
CA GLN A 199 23.73 -2.43 -2.39
C GLN A 199 23.54 -1.26 -1.41
N ALA A 200 22.38 -0.63 -1.41
CA ALA A 200 22.09 0.51 -0.56
C ALA A 200 21.74 0.12 0.89
N GLU A 201 21.20 -1.07 1.10
CA GLU A 201 20.92 -1.55 2.46
C GLU A 201 22.23 -1.79 3.25
N GLY A 202 23.31 -2.12 2.56
CA GLY A 202 24.64 -2.26 3.13
C GLY A 202 25.26 -0.92 3.60
N LEU A 203 24.97 0.18 2.92
CA LEU A 203 25.48 1.52 3.25
C LEU A 203 24.74 2.18 4.43
N ASN A 204 23.48 1.85 4.66
CA ASN A 204 22.68 2.40 5.77
C ASN A 204 22.86 1.63 7.10
N ARG A 205 23.59 0.52 7.10
CA ARG A 205 23.89 -0.28 8.30
C ARG A 205 25.30 -0.06 8.84
N ALA A 206 26.10 0.78 8.23
CA ALA A 206 27.41 1.22 8.66
C ALA A 206 27.37 2.62 9.27
#